data_0be2ac699e1464fa5eb1144a07e23e39
#
_entry.id   0be2ac699e1464fa5eb1144a07e23e39
#
_cell.length_a   1.000
_cell.length_b   1.000
_cell.length_c   1.000
_cell.angle_alpha   90.00
_cell.angle_beta   90.00
_cell.angle_gamma   90.00
#
_symmetry.space_group_name_H-M   'P 1'
#
loop_
_entity.id
_entity.type
_entity.pdbx_description
1 polymer ?
#
loop_
_entity_poly.entity_id
_entity_poly.type
_entity_poly.pdbx_seq_one_letter_code
_entity_poly.pdbx_strand_id
1 'polypeptide(L)'
;YFDVEVRDTNTDEKLKNGAVGEIMVRPKISFGFMQGYLGMPDKSFEAYRNFWFHTGDAGFFNKKNQLIFVDRIKDCIRRRGENISSYEVEQAFLKIPQIAEAAAFAVPAKDHGQEDEVMVALMIIKGSKIEYSEWINKVSADLAKFAIPLYLRVMKNFPKTQTGKIIKHALRTEGITNDTWKNNL
;
A
#
# COMPACT_ATOMS: atom_id res chain seq x y z
N TYR A 1 15.49 -5.30 22.60
CA TYR A 1 14.36 -4.78 23.37
C TYR A 1 13.02 -5.35 22.89
N PHE A 2 12.94 -5.83 21.62
CA PHE A 2 11.72 -6.38 21.02
C PHE A 2 11.98 -7.69 20.33
N ASP A 3 11.01 -8.60 20.35
CA ASP A 3 10.89 -9.65 19.36
C ASP A 3 10.18 -9.07 18.17
N VAL A 4 10.69 -9.33 16.96
CA VAL A 4 10.07 -8.96 15.69
C VAL A 4 9.92 -10.22 14.86
N GLU A 5 8.72 -10.51 14.42
CA GLU A 5 8.42 -11.65 13.56
C GLU A 5 7.59 -11.22 12.37
N VAL A 6 7.66 -11.98 11.28
CA VAL A 6 6.73 -11.88 10.17
C VAL A 6 5.82 -13.09 10.23
N ARG A 7 4.51 -12.84 10.29
CA ARG A 7 3.49 -13.86 10.50
C ARG A 7 2.40 -13.81 9.43
N ASP A 8 1.76 -14.92 9.19
CA ASP A 8 0.61 -15.01 8.31
C ASP A 8 -0.57 -14.19 8.88
N THR A 9 -1.22 -13.40 8.03
CA THR A 9 -2.28 -12.48 8.46
C THR A 9 -3.58 -13.17 8.91
N ASN A 10 -3.78 -14.43 8.54
CA ASN A 10 -4.99 -15.19 8.85
C ASN A 10 -4.76 -16.18 10.00
N THR A 11 -3.60 -16.86 10.01
CA THR A 11 -3.32 -17.92 10.99
C THR A 11 -2.48 -17.46 12.17
N ASP A 12 -1.83 -16.28 12.07
CA ASP A 12 -0.82 -15.78 12.99
C ASP A 12 0.40 -16.72 13.14
N GLU A 13 0.58 -17.69 12.25
CA GLU A 13 1.75 -18.56 12.27
C GLU A 13 2.99 -17.81 11.75
N LYS A 14 4.14 -18.10 12.37
CA LYS A 14 5.41 -17.53 11.94
C LYS A 14 5.80 -18.01 10.56
N LEU A 15 6.12 -17.07 9.68
CA LEU A 15 6.56 -17.34 8.32
C LEU A 15 8.07 -17.56 8.22
N LYS A 16 8.47 -18.32 7.20
CA LYS A 16 9.89 -18.51 6.85
C LYS A 16 10.44 -17.28 6.15
N ASN A 17 11.77 -17.10 6.23
CA ASN A 17 12.45 -16.03 5.49
C ASN A 17 12.12 -16.07 4.00
N GLY A 18 11.79 -14.92 3.43
CA GLY A 18 11.36 -14.74 2.05
C GLY A 18 9.84 -14.72 1.86
N ALA A 19 9.06 -15.24 2.81
CA ALA A 19 7.60 -15.15 2.75
C ALA A 19 7.11 -13.80 3.31
N VAL A 20 6.23 -13.14 2.57
CA VAL A 20 5.61 -11.86 2.95
C VAL A 20 4.44 -12.12 3.89
N GLY A 21 4.38 -11.40 5.00
CA GLY A 21 3.31 -11.44 5.98
C GLY A 21 3.25 -10.16 6.80
N GLU A 22 2.48 -10.17 7.89
CA GLU A 22 2.42 -9.04 8.82
C GLU A 22 3.67 -8.98 9.71
N ILE A 23 4.25 -7.78 9.80
CA ILE A 23 5.31 -7.49 10.77
C ILE A 23 4.66 -7.36 12.13
N MET A 24 4.99 -8.27 13.04
CA MET A 24 4.49 -8.25 14.42
C MET A 24 5.61 -8.00 15.41
N VAL A 25 5.28 -7.28 16.47
CA VAL A 25 6.26 -6.84 17.48
C VAL A 25 5.79 -7.23 18.87
N ARG A 26 6.71 -7.71 19.70
CA ARG A 26 6.46 -8.01 21.11
C ARG A 26 7.57 -7.43 21.99
N PRO A 27 7.25 -6.60 22.99
CA PRO A 27 8.26 -6.05 23.89
C PRO A 27 8.83 -7.13 24.81
N LYS A 28 10.15 -7.08 25.06
CA LYS A 28 10.87 -7.92 26.04
C LYS A 28 11.06 -7.24 27.39
N ILE A 29 10.74 -5.96 27.46
CA ILE A 29 10.91 -5.16 28.68
C ILE A 29 9.57 -4.52 29.06
N SER A 30 9.38 -4.32 30.37
CA SER A 30 8.21 -3.63 30.88
C SER A 30 8.19 -2.18 30.40
N PHE A 31 7.01 -1.66 30.12
CA PHE A 31 6.78 -0.27 29.67
C PHE A 31 7.50 0.14 28.36
N GLY A 32 8.04 -0.82 27.62
CA GLY A 32 8.71 -0.56 26.34
C GLY A 32 7.77 -0.27 25.18
N PHE A 33 6.46 -0.33 25.41
CA PHE A 33 5.45 -0.15 24.36
C PHE A 33 4.22 0.59 24.87
N MET A 34 3.37 1.10 23.96
CA MET A 34 2.12 1.75 24.35
C MET A 34 1.18 0.76 25.06
N GLN A 35 0.37 1.27 25.98
CA GLN A 35 -0.63 0.45 26.68
C GLN A 35 -1.93 0.25 25.86
N GLY A 36 -2.14 1.06 24.84
CA GLY A 36 -3.31 1.01 23.96
C GLY A 36 -3.62 2.35 23.33
N TYR A 37 -4.67 2.38 22.52
CA TYR A 37 -5.18 3.60 21.89
C TYR A 37 -6.15 4.31 22.83
N LEU A 38 -5.88 5.59 23.12
CA LEU A 38 -6.71 6.39 24.04
C LEU A 38 -8.18 6.46 23.56
N GLY A 39 -9.09 6.06 24.43
CA GLY A 39 -10.54 6.04 24.15
C GLY A 39 -10.98 4.99 23.12
N MET A 40 -10.11 4.04 22.73
CA MET A 40 -10.42 3.02 21.71
C MET A 40 -10.04 1.61 22.21
N PRO A 41 -10.73 1.07 23.23
CA PRO A 41 -10.38 -0.22 23.81
C PRO A 41 -10.46 -1.38 22.79
N ASP A 42 -11.49 -1.41 21.94
CA ASP A 42 -11.66 -2.47 20.94
C ASP A 42 -10.49 -2.49 19.93
N LYS A 43 -10.07 -1.32 19.45
CA LYS A 43 -8.90 -1.23 18.57
C LYS A 43 -7.60 -1.61 19.27
N SER A 44 -7.50 -1.33 20.56
CA SER A 44 -6.34 -1.75 21.36
C SER A 44 -6.30 -3.26 21.49
N PHE A 45 -7.45 -3.88 21.75
CA PHE A 45 -7.57 -5.34 21.83
C PHE A 45 -7.22 -6.02 20.50
N GLU A 46 -7.75 -5.52 19.38
CA GLU A 46 -7.40 -6.02 18.04
C GLU A 46 -5.90 -5.90 17.75
N ALA A 47 -5.30 -4.76 18.11
CA ALA A 47 -3.88 -4.51 17.86
C ALA A 47 -2.95 -5.39 18.69
N TYR A 48 -3.41 -5.94 19.81
CA TYR A 48 -2.63 -6.80 20.71
C TYR A 48 -3.12 -8.25 20.77
N ARG A 49 -3.90 -8.70 19.78
CA ARG A 49 -4.37 -10.08 19.76
C ARG A 49 -3.20 -11.06 19.78
N ASN A 50 -3.38 -12.23 20.35
CA ASN A 50 -2.39 -13.29 20.48
C ASN A 50 -1.05 -12.84 21.13
N PHE A 51 -1.09 -11.80 21.99
CA PHE A 51 0.07 -11.25 22.70
C PHE A 51 1.17 -10.67 21.78
N TRP A 52 0.83 -10.32 20.56
CA TRP A 52 1.67 -9.59 19.63
C TRP A 52 1.01 -8.27 19.25
N PHE A 53 1.84 -7.24 19.05
CA PHE A 53 1.36 -6.01 18.45
C PHE A 53 1.34 -6.16 16.93
N HIS A 54 0.15 -6.10 16.37
CA HIS A 54 -0.13 -6.11 14.95
C HIS A 54 0.11 -4.72 14.38
N THR A 55 1.20 -4.56 13.63
CA THR A 55 1.59 -3.23 13.11
C THR A 55 0.70 -2.78 11.95
N GLY A 56 0.06 -3.72 11.25
CA GLY A 56 -0.64 -3.49 10.00
C GLY A 56 0.32 -3.24 8.83
N ASP A 57 1.62 -3.49 9.01
CA ASP A 57 2.65 -3.37 7.99
C ASP A 57 3.01 -4.76 7.45
N ALA A 58 3.04 -4.92 6.13
CA ALA A 58 3.52 -6.11 5.46
C ALA A 58 5.04 -6.05 5.24
N GLY A 59 5.70 -7.19 5.40
CA GLY A 59 7.13 -7.30 5.19
C GLY A 59 7.61 -8.73 5.17
N PHE A 60 8.92 -8.92 5.01
CA PHE A 60 9.57 -10.23 5.08
C PHE A 60 11.01 -10.11 5.56
N PHE A 61 11.55 -11.19 6.10
CA PHE A 61 12.98 -11.29 6.36
C PHE A 61 13.69 -11.86 5.12
N ASN A 62 14.71 -11.17 4.63
CA ASN A 62 15.52 -11.65 3.53
C ASN A 62 16.51 -12.77 3.99
N LYS A 63 17.29 -13.34 3.04
CA LYS A 63 18.30 -14.40 3.34
C LYS A 63 19.39 -13.94 4.32
N LYS A 64 19.60 -12.63 4.47
CA LYS A 64 20.56 -12.05 5.43
C LYS A 64 19.90 -11.69 6.77
N ASN A 65 18.67 -12.15 7.01
CA ASN A 65 17.87 -11.85 8.20
C ASN A 65 17.63 -10.34 8.43
N GLN A 66 17.53 -9.57 7.34
CA GLN A 66 17.16 -8.16 7.37
C GLN A 66 15.67 -8.06 7.10
N LEU A 67 14.97 -7.28 7.93
CA LEU A 67 13.55 -6.99 7.73
C LEU A 67 13.38 -6.01 6.58
N ILE A 68 12.57 -6.41 5.60
CA ILE A 68 12.22 -5.61 4.42
C ILE A 68 10.74 -5.25 4.54
N PHE A 69 10.44 -3.97 4.58
CA PHE A 69 9.08 -3.45 4.50
C PHE A 69 8.57 -3.55 3.06
N VAL A 70 7.32 -3.95 2.89
CA VAL A 70 6.67 -4.07 1.58
C VAL A 70 5.61 -2.98 1.41
N ASP A 71 4.61 -2.94 2.31
CA ASP A 71 3.51 -1.97 2.26
C ASP A 71 2.68 -2.03 3.55
N ARG A 72 1.65 -1.20 3.65
CA ARG A 72 0.55 -1.41 4.60
C ARG A 72 -0.33 -2.58 4.13
N ILE A 73 -0.71 -3.49 5.04
CA ILE A 73 -1.57 -4.64 4.68
C ILE A 73 -2.85 -4.19 3.99
N LYS A 74 -3.51 -3.16 4.52
CA LYS A 74 -4.75 -2.59 3.95
C LYS A 74 -4.55 -1.83 2.63
N ASP A 75 -3.32 -1.52 2.25
CA ASP A 75 -2.97 -0.77 1.04
C ASP A 75 -2.37 -1.68 -0.05
N CYS A 76 -1.99 -2.94 0.30
CA CYS A 76 -1.66 -3.96 -0.68
C CYS A 76 -2.83 -4.18 -1.64
N ILE A 77 -2.54 -4.18 -2.93
CA ILE A 77 -3.52 -4.37 -4.00
C ILE A 77 -3.47 -5.84 -4.42
N ARG A 78 -4.61 -6.53 -4.40
CA ARG A 78 -4.68 -7.93 -4.81
C ARG A 78 -5.28 -8.05 -6.20
N ARG A 79 -4.45 -8.39 -7.19
CA ARG A 79 -4.84 -8.50 -8.59
C ARG A 79 -4.44 -9.86 -9.16
N ARG A 80 -5.40 -10.66 -9.64
CA ARG A 80 -5.16 -11.96 -10.30
C ARG A 80 -4.31 -12.92 -9.47
N GLY A 81 -4.56 -12.93 -8.16
CA GLY A 81 -3.81 -13.75 -7.21
C GLY A 81 -2.45 -13.18 -6.76
N GLU A 82 -1.99 -12.08 -7.37
CA GLU A 82 -0.74 -11.40 -7.02
C GLU A 82 -0.97 -10.28 -6.00
N ASN A 83 -0.03 -10.13 -5.09
CA ASN A 83 0.01 -9.03 -4.13
C ASN A 83 0.92 -7.92 -4.67
N ILE A 84 0.36 -6.76 -4.92
CA ILE A 84 1.06 -5.60 -5.46
C ILE A 84 1.26 -4.58 -4.35
N SER A 85 2.52 -4.15 -4.15
CA SER A 85 2.83 -3.05 -3.25
C SER A 85 2.37 -1.73 -3.86
N SER A 86 1.45 -1.04 -3.19
CA SER A 86 1.04 0.30 -3.59
C SER A 86 2.21 1.27 -3.52
N TYR A 87 3.10 1.08 -2.54
CA TYR A 87 4.31 1.87 -2.38
C TYR A 87 5.27 1.72 -3.57
N GLU A 88 5.51 0.48 -4.06
CA GLU A 88 6.36 0.24 -5.22
C GLU A 88 5.83 0.95 -6.47
N VAL A 89 4.51 0.85 -6.71
CA VAL A 89 3.85 1.55 -7.82
C VAL A 89 4.01 3.06 -7.69
N GLU A 90 3.77 3.62 -6.50
CA GLU A 90 3.95 5.06 -6.24
C GLU A 90 5.39 5.52 -6.51
N GLN A 91 6.38 4.76 -6.03
CA GLN A 91 7.79 5.09 -6.25
C GLN A 91 8.18 5.10 -7.73
N ALA A 92 7.61 4.19 -8.55
CA ALA A 92 7.83 4.20 -9.99
C ALA A 92 7.33 5.50 -10.64
N PHE A 93 6.12 5.97 -10.26
CA PHE A 93 5.57 7.23 -10.76
C PHE A 93 6.34 8.46 -10.27
N LEU A 94 6.79 8.46 -9.02
CA LEU A 94 7.55 9.59 -8.44
C LEU A 94 8.92 9.82 -9.07
N LYS A 95 9.44 8.86 -9.86
CA LYS A 95 10.65 9.07 -10.68
C LYS A 95 10.38 9.96 -11.91
N ILE A 96 9.13 10.19 -12.27
CA ILE A 96 8.75 11.02 -13.41
C ILE A 96 8.77 12.49 -12.97
N PRO A 97 9.61 13.36 -13.60
CA PRO A 97 9.81 14.74 -13.12
C PRO A 97 8.54 15.60 -13.06
N GLN A 98 7.52 15.28 -13.87
CA GLN A 98 6.25 16.00 -13.90
C GLN A 98 5.31 15.65 -12.72
N ILE A 99 5.57 14.55 -12.01
CA ILE A 99 4.69 14.06 -10.94
C ILE A 99 5.21 14.52 -9.59
N ALA A 100 4.38 15.25 -8.87
CA ALA A 100 4.70 15.77 -7.55
C ALA A 100 4.31 14.79 -6.43
N GLU A 101 3.16 14.13 -6.58
CA GLU A 101 2.67 13.15 -5.62
C GLU A 101 1.92 12.04 -6.36
N ALA A 102 1.98 10.82 -5.81
CA ALA A 102 1.28 9.65 -6.34
C ALA A 102 0.62 8.88 -5.20
N ALA A 103 -0.55 8.31 -5.48
CA ALA A 103 -1.25 7.41 -4.57
C ALA A 103 -1.83 6.24 -5.36
N ALA A 104 -1.29 5.04 -5.15
CA ALA A 104 -1.77 3.81 -5.74
C ALA A 104 -2.72 3.10 -4.79
N PHE A 105 -3.82 2.56 -5.32
CA PHE A 105 -4.85 1.86 -4.57
C PHE A 105 -5.65 0.92 -5.46
N ALA A 106 -6.34 -0.01 -4.80
CA ALA A 106 -7.24 -0.95 -5.45
C ALA A 106 -8.57 -0.28 -5.82
N VAL A 107 -9.10 -0.62 -7.00
CA VAL A 107 -10.48 -0.36 -7.39
C VAL A 107 -11.11 -1.64 -7.90
N PRO A 108 -12.43 -1.89 -7.70
CA PRO A 108 -13.09 -3.09 -8.18
C PRO A 108 -12.96 -3.25 -9.70
N ALA A 109 -12.60 -4.45 -10.17
CA ALA A 109 -12.61 -4.78 -11.57
C ALA A 109 -14.05 -4.88 -12.08
N LYS A 110 -14.38 -4.15 -13.15
CA LYS A 110 -15.76 -4.17 -13.72
C LYS A 110 -16.15 -5.51 -14.33
N ASP A 111 -15.17 -6.29 -14.82
CA ASP A 111 -15.41 -7.45 -15.68
C ASP A 111 -14.95 -8.79 -15.10
N HIS A 112 -14.33 -8.83 -13.92
CA HIS A 112 -13.64 -10.02 -13.38
C HIS A 112 -13.99 -10.38 -11.93
N GLY A 113 -15.24 -10.23 -11.52
CA GLY A 113 -15.70 -10.76 -10.24
C GLY A 113 -15.17 -10.01 -9.02
N GLN A 114 -14.55 -10.73 -8.07
CA GLN A 114 -14.06 -10.18 -6.79
C GLN A 114 -12.59 -9.67 -6.83
N GLU A 115 -12.02 -9.52 -8.03
CA GLU A 115 -10.64 -9.04 -8.16
C GLU A 115 -10.59 -7.52 -8.24
N ASP A 116 -9.44 -6.99 -7.82
CA ASP A 116 -9.15 -5.56 -7.88
C ASP A 116 -8.29 -5.22 -9.10
N GLU A 117 -8.38 -3.97 -9.54
CA GLU A 117 -7.47 -3.38 -10.52
C GLU A 117 -6.66 -2.26 -9.88
N VAL A 118 -5.46 -2.04 -10.41
CA VAL A 118 -4.56 -0.98 -9.93
C VAL A 118 -5.00 0.36 -10.50
N MET A 119 -5.29 1.31 -9.63
CA MET A 119 -5.51 2.71 -9.96
C MET A 119 -4.47 3.59 -9.28
N VAL A 120 -3.97 4.60 -10.01
CA VAL A 120 -3.06 5.60 -9.46
C VAL A 120 -3.65 7.00 -9.64
N ALA A 121 -3.88 7.67 -8.52
CA ALA A 121 -4.12 9.10 -8.50
C ALA A 121 -2.78 9.85 -8.48
N LEU A 122 -2.69 10.91 -9.28
CA LEU A 122 -1.47 11.67 -9.50
C LEU A 122 -1.71 13.16 -9.27
N MET A 123 -0.78 13.81 -8.61
CA MET A 123 -0.71 15.26 -8.56
C MET A 123 0.51 15.71 -9.36
N ILE A 124 0.31 16.57 -10.35
CA ILE A 124 1.38 17.00 -11.26
C ILE A 124 1.90 18.39 -10.87
N ILE A 125 3.15 18.67 -11.23
CA ILE A 125 3.75 19.99 -11.09
C ILE A 125 2.98 20.97 -11.98
N LYS A 126 2.67 22.16 -11.46
CA LYS A 126 1.91 23.19 -12.17
C LYS A 126 2.57 23.52 -13.52
N GLY A 127 1.77 23.47 -14.59
CA GLY A 127 2.22 23.74 -15.96
C GLY A 127 2.76 22.53 -16.72
N SER A 128 2.85 21.35 -16.07
CA SER A 128 3.22 20.11 -16.77
C SER A 128 2.06 19.64 -17.67
N LYS A 129 2.42 19.02 -18.80
CA LYS A 129 1.45 18.34 -19.67
C LYS A 129 1.06 16.99 -19.08
N ILE A 130 -0.18 16.58 -19.33
CA ILE A 130 -0.69 15.27 -18.96
C ILE A 130 -0.42 14.31 -20.13
N GLU A 131 0.43 13.29 -19.90
CA GLU A 131 0.88 12.34 -20.93
C GLU A 131 0.77 10.91 -20.39
N TYR A 132 -0.46 10.48 -20.12
CA TYR A 132 -0.75 9.19 -19.48
C TYR A 132 -0.01 7.99 -20.12
N SER A 133 -0.10 7.86 -21.47
CA SER A 133 0.54 6.74 -22.18
C SER A 133 2.06 6.76 -22.06
N GLU A 134 2.69 7.94 -22.08
CA GLU A 134 4.12 8.07 -21.87
C GLU A 134 4.52 7.70 -20.44
N TRP A 135 3.74 8.11 -19.45
CA TRP A 135 3.99 7.76 -18.06
C TRP A 135 3.87 6.25 -17.83
N ILE A 136 2.84 5.60 -18.39
CA ILE A 136 2.72 4.14 -18.33
C ILE A 136 3.94 3.46 -18.98
N ASN A 137 4.39 3.90 -20.14
CA ASN A 137 5.57 3.33 -20.80
C ASN A 137 6.83 3.45 -19.91
N LYS A 138 7.01 4.59 -19.25
CA LYS A 138 8.15 4.80 -18.34
C LYS A 138 8.09 3.86 -17.13
N VAL A 139 6.95 3.77 -16.43
CA VAL A 139 6.84 2.92 -15.24
C VAL A 139 6.82 1.44 -15.58
N SER A 140 6.41 1.04 -16.78
CA SER A 140 6.42 -0.36 -17.23
C SER A 140 7.82 -0.98 -17.30
N ALA A 141 8.87 -0.16 -17.35
CA ALA A 141 10.25 -0.64 -17.29
C ALA A 141 10.67 -1.06 -15.86
N ASP A 142 10.02 -0.47 -14.85
CA ASP A 142 10.35 -0.67 -13.43
C ASP A 142 9.39 -1.63 -12.73
N LEU A 143 8.18 -1.82 -13.26
CA LEU A 143 7.11 -2.60 -12.63
C LEU A 143 6.91 -3.97 -13.30
N ALA A 144 6.55 -4.96 -12.50
CA ALA A 144 6.06 -6.23 -13.01
C ALA A 144 4.77 -6.01 -13.83
N LYS A 145 4.53 -6.82 -14.87
CA LYS A 145 3.37 -6.65 -15.76
C LYS A 145 2.02 -6.60 -15.05
N PHE A 146 1.86 -7.41 -14.00
CA PHE A 146 0.64 -7.43 -13.19
C PHE A 146 0.46 -6.17 -12.32
N ALA A 147 1.55 -5.43 -12.04
CA ALA A 147 1.53 -4.20 -11.24
C ALA A 147 1.32 -2.92 -12.07
N ILE A 148 1.34 -3.02 -13.41
CA ILE A 148 1.10 -1.87 -14.28
C ILE A 148 -0.36 -1.40 -14.09
N PRO A 149 -0.59 -0.10 -13.77
CA PRO A 149 -1.92 0.41 -13.52
C PRO A 149 -2.83 0.34 -14.75
N LEU A 150 -4.09 -0.06 -14.50
CA LEU A 150 -5.14 0.03 -15.52
C LEU A 150 -5.76 1.43 -15.56
N TYR A 151 -5.76 2.15 -14.44
CA TYR A 151 -6.40 3.45 -14.33
C TYR A 151 -5.44 4.51 -13.78
N LEU A 152 -5.44 5.68 -14.42
CA LEU A 152 -4.74 6.88 -13.94
C LEU A 152 -5.72 8.05 -13.81
N ARG A 153 -5.52 8.87 -12.80
CA ARG A 153 -6.30 10.09 -12.60
C ARG A 153 -5.41 11.24 -12.09
N VAL A 154 -5.41 12.37 -12.80
CA VAL A 154 -4.74 13.57 -12.32
C VAL A 154 -5.70 14.39 -11.45
N MET A 155 -5.26 14.71 -10.25
CA MET A 155 -6.02 15.46 -9.26
C MET A 155 -5.32 16.80 -8.95
N LYS A 156 -6.11 17.82 -8.63
CA LYS A 156 -5.57 19.13 -8.19
C LYS A 156 -5.04 19.08 -6.77
N ASN A 157 -5.71 18.35 -5.90
CA ASN A 157 -5.35 18.18 -4.49
C ASN A 157 -5.69 16.77 -4.01
N PHE A 158 -4.90 16.23 -3.11
CA PHE A 158 -5.22 15.00 -2.41
C PHE A 158 -5.93 15.27 -1.07
N PRO A 159 -6.86 14.39 -0.66
CA PRO A 159 -7.32 14.36 0.73
C PRO A 159 -6.14 13.96 1.63
N LYS A 160 -5.82 14.80 2.61
CA LYS A 160 -4.68 14.58 3.52
C LYS A 160 -5.10 14.67 4.98
N THR A 161 -4.38 13.92 5.82
CA THR A 161 -4.46 14.08 7.28
C THR A 161 -3.84 15.42 7.70
N GLN A 162 -4.04 15.82 8.96
CA GLN A 162 -3.38 17.00 9.53
C GLN A 162 -1.85 16.91 9.48
N THR A 163 -1.28 15.70 9.44
CA THR A 163 0.16 15.45 9.32
C THR A 163 0.65 15.36 7.87
N GLY A 164 -0.19 15.66 6.87
CA GLY A 164 0.16 15.69 5.45
C GLY A 164 0.12 14.35 4.73
N LYS A 165 -0.26 13.24 5.39
CA LYS A 165 -0.36 11.92 4.74
C LYS A 165 -1.61 11.83 3.88
N ILE A 166 -1.49 11.27 2.67
CA ILE A 166 -2.61 11.03 1.76
C ILE A 166 -3.59 10.03 2.37
N ILE A 167 -4.88 10.33 2.35
CA ILE A 167 -5.96 9.47 2.84
C ILE A 167 -6.43 8.58 1.69
N LYS A 168 -5.72 7.46 1.43
CA LYS A 168 -6.05 6.52 0.34
C LYS A 168 -7.46 5.95 0.44
N HIS A 169 -8.01 5.80 1.66
CA HIS A 169 -9.38 5.33 1.84
C HIS A 169 -10.41 6.26 1.14
N ALA A 170 -10.24 7.56 1.24
CA ALA A 170 -11.13 8.53 0.55
C ALA A 170 -11.04 8.35 -0.97
N LEU A 171 -9.83 8.14 -1.52
CA LEU A 171 -9.62 7.90 -2.95
C LEU A 171 -10.27 6.60 -3.42
N ARG A 172 -10.17 5.52 -2.63
CA ARG A 172 -10.85 4.24 -2.91
C ARG A 172 -12.36 4.39 -2.91
N THR A 173 -12.91 5.11 -1.95
CA THR A 173 -14.37 5.35 -1.87
C THR A 173 -14.89 6.14 -3.07
N GLU A 174 -14.11 7.11 -3.55
CA GLU A 174 -14.43 7.86 -4.77
C GLU A 174 -14.34 6.99 -6.03
N GLY A 175 -13.34 6.10 -6.09
CA GLY A 175 -13.16 5.11 -7.13
C GLY A 175 -12.92 5.70 -8.52
N ILE A 176 -13.43 5.01 -9.56
CA ILE A 176 -13.31 5.41 -10.96
C ILE A 176 -14.34 6.50 -11.26
N THR A 177 -13.88 7.64 -11.73
CA THR A 177 -14.68 8.82 -12.06
C THR A 177 -14.60 9.16 -13.56
N ASN A 178 -15.38 10.12 -14.03
CA ASN A 178 -15.42 10.49 -15.46
C ASN A 178 -14.10 11.07 -15.98
N ASP A 179 -13.23 11.58 -15.10
CA ASP A 179 -11.91 12.11 -15.42
C ASP A 179 -10.78 11.06 -15.25
N THR A 180 -11.16 9.81 -15.00
CA THR A 180 -10.20 8.70 -14.92
C THR A 180 -9.84 8.20 -16.31
N TRP A 181 -8.55 8.24 -16.64
CA TRP A 181 -8.01 7.65 -17.85
C TRP A 181 -7.84 6.14 -17.69
N LYS A 182 -8.23 5.38 -18.73
CA LYS A 182 -8.06 3.92 -18.77
C LYS A 182 -6.93 3.54 -19.72
N ASN A 183 -6.03 2.70 -19.25
CA ASN A 183 -4.98 2.09 -20.07
C ASN A 183 -5.60 1.00 -20.96
N ASN A 184 -5.23 0.98 -22.23
CA ASN A 184 -5.72 0.02 -23.22
C ASN A 184 -4.74 -1.16 -23.44
N LEU A 185 -4.05 -1.58 -22.35
CA LEU A 185 -3.16 -2.75 -22.37
C LEU A 185 -3.91 -4.05 -22.60
#